data_1e76e78437c0f5d85e00bba3817eb921
#
_entry.id   1e76e78437c0f5d85e00bba3817eb921
#
_cell.length_a   1.000
_cell.length_b   1.000
_cell.length_c   1.000
_cell.angle_alpha   90.00
_cell.angle_beta   90.00
_cell.angle_gamma   90.00
#
_symmetry.space_group_name_H-M   'P 1'
#
loop_
_entity.id
_entity.type
_entity.pdbx_description
1 polymer ?
#
loop_
_entity_poly.entity_id
_entity_poly.type
_entity_poly.pdbx_seq_one_letter_code
_entity_poly.pdbx_strand_id
1 'polypeptide(L)'
;ILQISGDRKTVSVMSIPRDSWVDIPGHGQGKINAAYSYGGPSLTIHTVENLTGIHIDHFAVANFESFVALTDEIGGGRINLKTPQTIAGKKLGAGPQTLNGAQALAYTRERSSLPDGDFDRVKRQQSWMRAIASKALSGGTLSSPTALYSFLKTASRTVAVDESFTINQMQSLALGVRHLHSNDIKFMTVPTAGTGTSGDGQSIVRLDSDADAPLFKAFAEDRVGSYLAEHPGAVELLPVTVN
;
A
#
# COMPACT_ATOMS: atom_id res chain seq x y z
N ILE A 1 3.42 -2.79 -3.83
CA ILE A 1 2.97 -3.36 -5.11
C ILE A 1 1.47 -3.57 -5.01
N LEU A 2 0.72 -3.13 -6.02
CA LEU A 2 -0.70 -3.41 -6.17
C LEU A 2 -0.88 -4.22 -7.45
N GLN A 3 -1.55 -5.35 -7.38
CA GLN A 3 -1.89 -6.19 -8.52
C GLN A 3 -3.40 -6.32 -8.65
N ILE A 4 -3.91 -6.11 -9.83
CA ILE A 4 -5.28 -6.48 -10.21
C ILE A 4 -5.17 -7.78 -10.99
N SER A 5 -5.84 -8.86 -10.54
CA SER A 5 -5.81 -10.14 -11.24
C SER A 5 -6.34 -10.00 -12.67
N GLY A 6 -5.81 -10.79 -13.60
CA GLY A 6 -6.20 -10.76 -15.01
C GLY A 6 -7.70 -11.00 -15.23
N ASP A 7 -8.34 -11.81 -14.38
CA ASP A 7 -9.79 -12.04 -14.38
C ASP A 7 -10.59 -10.95 -13.67
N ARG A 8 -9.92 -9.93 -13.11
CA ARG A 8 -10.50 -8.79 -12.39
C ARG A 8 -11.31 -9.13 -11.12
N LYS A 9 -11.14 -10.35 -10.56
CA LYS A 9 -11.89 -10.79 -9.38
C LYS A 9 -11.21 -10.50 -8.05
N THR A 10 -9.91 -10.21 -8.07
CA THR A 10 -9.14 -9.92 -6.85
C THR A 10 -8.17 -8.76 -7.06
N VAL A 11 -7.88 -8.06 -5.96
CA VAL A 11 -6.79 -7.10 -5.88
C VAL A 11 -5.87 -7.52 -4.74
N SER A 12 -4.58 -7.63 -5.02
CA SER A 12 -3.57 -7.95 -4.02
C SER A 12 -2.65 -6.74 -3.82
N VAL A 13 -2.44 -6.35 -2.57
CA VAL A 13 -1.57 -5.23 -2.19
C VAL A 13 -0.49 -5.75 -1.26
N MET A 14 0.75 -5.73 -1.73
CA MET A 14 1.93 -6.14 -0.97
C MET A 14 2.78 -4.93 -0.61
N SER A 15 2.98 -4.71 0.68
CA SER A 15 3.87 -3.67 1.20
C SER A 15 5.28 -4.21 1.37
N ILE A 16 6.27 -3.47 0.89
CA ILE A 16 7.69 -3.72 1.15
C ILE A 16 8.14 -2.66 2.17
N PRO A 17 8.66 -3.03 3.35
CA PRO A 17 9.15 -2.09 4.33
C PRO A 17 10.24 -1.19 3.72
N ARG A 18 10.16 0.11 3.97
CA ARG A 18 11.07 1.12 3.40
C ARG A 18 12.54 0.91 3.74
N ASP A 19 12.80 0.28 4.88
CA ASP A 19 14.15 0.00 5.40
C ASP A 19 14.61 -1.42 5.05
N SER A 20 13.92 -2.13 4.13
CA SER A 20 14.36 -3.42 3.59
C SER A 20 15.74 -3.30 2.96
N TRP A 21 16.65 -4.18 3.37
CA TRP A 21 18.04 -4.21 2.89
C TRP A 21 18.13 -5.06 1.64
N VAL A 22 18.34 -4.40 0.50
CA VAL A 22 18.27 -5.02 -0.83
C VAL A 22 19.41 -4.55 -1.72
N ASP A 23 19.66 -5.24 -2.81
CA ASP A 23 20.56 -4.79 -3.85
C ASP A 23 19.91 -3.70 -4.70
N ILE A 24 20.56 -2.54 -4.81
CA ILE A 24 20.11 -1.40 -5.62
C ILE A 24 21.00 -1.31 -6.87
N PRO A 25 20.48 -1.51 -8.07
CA PRO A 25 21.25 -1.53 -9.29
C PRO A 25 22.19 -0.33 -9.44
N GLY A 26 23.49 -0.60 -9.61
CA GLY A 26 24.53 0.43 -9.72
C GLY A 26 24.98 1.08 -8.40
N HIS A 27 24.37 0.73 -7.25
CA HIS A 27 24.67 1.32 -5.95
C HIS A 27 25.00 0.30 -4.85
N GLY A 28 24.95 -1.02 -5.19
CA GLY A 28 25.17 -2.08 -4.21
C GLY A 28 24.03 -2.22 -3.20
N GLN A 29 24.32 -2.80 -2.04
CA GLN A 29 23.30 -3.02 -1.01
C GLN A 29 22.94 -1.73 -0.26
N GLY A 30 21.64 -1.53 -0.05
CA GLY A 30 21.09 -0.37 0.64
C GLY A 30 19.64 -0.58 1.08
N LYS A 31 19.13 0.37 1.85
CA LYS A 31 17.70 0.41 2.14
C LYS A 31 16.92 0.69 0.84
N ILE A 32 15.85 -0.05 0.58
CA ILE A 32 15.09 0.08 -0.67
C ILE A 32 14.61 1.51 -0.94
N ASN A 33 14.34 2.31 0.10
CA ASN A 33 13.96 3.72 -0.04
C ASN A 33 15.09 4.61 -0.59
N ALA A 34 16.37 4.18 -0.49
CA ALA A 34 17.50 4.92 -1.05
C ALA A 34 17.48 4.90 -2.59
N ALA A 35 16.89 3.87 -3.21
CA ALA A 35 16.74 3.81 -4.66
C ALA A 35 16.01 5.04 -5.20
N TYR A 36 14.97 5.51 -4.50
CA TYR A 36 14.26 6.73 -4.90
C TYR A 36 15.13 7.99 -4.80
N SER A 37 15.96 8.07 -3.77
CA SER A 37 16.88 9.20 -3.57
C SER A 37 18.00 9.22 -4.61
N TYR A 38 18.45 8.07 -5.08
CA TYR A 38 19.53 7.93 -6.06
C TYR A 38 19.08 8.12 -7.51
N GLY A 39 17.93 7.57 -7.89
CA GLY A 39 17.49 7.54 -9.28
C GLY A 39 15.97 7.68 -9.46
N GLY A 40 15.27 8.21 -8.48
CA GLY A 40 13.84 8.50 -8.57
C GLY A 40 12.98 7.25 -8.80
N PRO A 41 11.80 7.42 -9.43
CA PRO A 41 10.89 6.31 -9.70
C PRO A 41 11.51 5.19 -10.53
N SER A 42 12.28 5.53 -11.55
CA SER A 42 12.87 4.54 -12.48
C SER A 42 13.80 3.56 -11.76
N LEU A 43 14.72 4.05 -10.92
CA LEU A 43 15.60 3.17 -10.16
C LEU A 43 14.84 2.40 -9.09
N THR A 44 13.80 2.99 -8.49
CA THR A 44 12.95 2.30 -7.53
C THR A 44 12.22 1.13 -8.18
N ILE A 45 11.61 1.34 -9.36
CA ILE A 45 10.94 0.28 -10.13
C ILE A 45 11.94 -0.83 -10.46
N HIS A 46 13.10 -0.49 -11.04
CA HIS A 46 14.13 -1.45 -11.39
C HIS A 46 14.61 -2.25 -10.16
N THR A 47 14.77 -1.59 -9.01
CA THR A 47 15.12 -2.27 -7.75
C THR A 47 14.03 -3.25 -7.31
N VAL A 48 12.76 -2.84 -7.39
CA VAL A 48 11.62 -3.68 -7.03
C VAL A 48 11.46 -4.85 -7.99
N GLU A 49 11.57 -4.63 -9.29
CA GLU A 49 11.50 -5.69 -10.32
C GLU A 49 12.64 -6.71 -10.15
N ASN A 50 13.86 -6.25 -9.91
CA ASN A 50 15.01 -7.15 -9.66
C ASN A 50 14.84 -7.96 -8.37
N LEU A 51 14.30 -7.35 -7.31
CA LEU A 51 14.04 -8.03 -6.06
C LEU A 51 12.95 -9.10 -6.19
N THR A 52 11.88 -8.79 -6.91
CA THR A 52 10.64 -9.58 -6.85
C THR A 52 10.37 -10.42 -8.11
N GLY A 53 11.01 -10.09 -9.22
CA GLY A 53 10.67 -10.66 -10.53
C GLY A 53 9.30 -10.24 -11.06
N ILE A 54 8.61 -9.30 -10.42
CA ILE A 54 7.30 -8.79 -10.80
C ILE A 54 7.49 -7.61 -11.73
N HIS A 55 6.89 -7.66 -12.92
CA HIS A 55 6.88 -6.51 -13.83
C HIS A 55 5.92 -5.43 -13.32
N ILE A 56 6.36 -4.17 -13.37
CA ILE A 56 5.59 -3.00 -12.93
C ILE A 56 5.08 -2.23 -14.14
N ASP A 57 3.80 -2.33 -14.45
CA ASP A 57 3.18 -1.64 -15.59
C ASP A 57 3.11 -0.13 -15.39
N HIS A 58 2.77 0.30 -14.17
CA HIS A 58 2.57 1.70 -13.82
C HIS A 58 3.08 2.01 -12.42
N PHE A 59 3.42 3.26 -12.17
CA PHE A 59 3.73 3.72 -10.81
C PHE A 59 2.91 4.95 -10.41
N ALA A 60 2.79 5.14 -9.10
CA ALA A 60 2.19 6.31 -8.52
C ALA A 60 2.99 6.75 -7.28
N VAL A 61 3.35 8.03 -7.22
CA VAL A 61 4.05 8.63 -6.08
C VAL A 61 3.15 9.67 -5.43
N ALA A 62 2.70 9.39 -4.22
CA ALA A 62 1.88 10.29 -3.42
C ALA A 62 2.73 10.97 -2.35
N ASN A 63 2.64 12.29 -2.25
CA ASN A 63 3.15 13.06 -1.13
C ASN A 63 2.07 13.30 -0.07
N PHE A 64 2.38 14.02 1.00
CA PHE A 64 1.42 14.28 2.07
C PHE A 64 0.24 15.13 1.65
N GLU A 65 0.44 16.08 0.72
CA GLU A 65 -0.62 16.93 0.20
C GLU A 65 -1.59 16.14 -0.66
N SER A 66 -1.07 15.29 -1.55
CA SER A 66 -1.90 14.39 -2.36
C SER A 66 -2.68 13.41 -1.51
N PHE A 67 -2.06 12.86 -0.46
CA PHE A 67 -2.72 11.95 0.47
C PHE A 67 -3.92 12.63 1.16
N VAL A 68 -3.74 13.86 1.67
CA VAL A 68 -4.81 14.62 2.30
C VAL A 68 -5.92 14.96 1.30
N ALA A 69 -5.55 15.48 0.13
CA ALA A 69 -6.51 15.88 -0.90
C ALA A 69 -7.37 14.71 -1.40
N LEU A 70 -6.75 13.55 -1.68
CA LEU A 70 -7.48 12.36 -2.11
C LEU A 70 -8.40 11.81 -1.02
N THR A 71 -7.94 11.86 0.22
CA THR A 71 -8.76 11.45 1.37
C THR A 71 -9.99 12.32 1.52
N ASP A 72 -9.84 13.63 1.42
CA ASP A 72 -10.95 14.58 1.58
C ASP A 72 -11.90 14.53 0.38
N GLU A 73 -11.40 14.30 -0.85
CA GLU A 73 -12.22 14.16 -2.07
C GLU A 73 -13.24 13.01 -1.94
N ILE A 74 -12.86 11.90 -1.32
CA ILE A 74 -13.79 10.77 -1.08
C ILE A 74 -14.65 10.95 0.19
N GLY A 75 -14.53 12.08 0.90
CA GLY A 75 -15.24 12.34 2.14
C GLY A 75 -14.69 11.60 3.35
N GLY A 76 -13.39 11.35 3.39
CA GLY A 76 -12.69 10.64 4.46
C GLY A 76 -12.76 9.12 4.35
N GLY A 77 -12.10 8.44 5.28
CA GLY A 77 -12.06 7.00 5.35
C GLY A 77 -12.45 6.45 6.71
N ARG A 78 -13.04 5.25 6.74
CA ARG A 78 -13.44 4.57 7.97
C ARG A 78 -12.40 3.52 8.35
N ILE A 79 -11.84 3.67 9.55
CA ILE A 79 -10.92 2.70 10.18
C ILE A 79 -11.58 2.07 11.40
N ASN A 80 -10.99 0.99 11.91
CA ASN A 80 -11.45 0.33 13.12
C ASN A 80 -10.29 0.28 14.12
N LEU A 81 -10.31 1.16 15.13
CA LEU A 81 -9.26 1.25 16.15
C LEU A 81 -9.41 0.14 17.18
N LYS A 82 -8.31 -0.53 17.51
CA LYS A 82 -8.26 -1.55 18.53
C LYS A 82 -8.42 -0.96 19.94
N THR A 83 -7.80 0.20 20.17
CA THR A 83 -7.80 0.93 21.44
C THR A 83 -8.09 2.41 21.23
N PRO A 84 -8.58 3.15 22.26
CA PRO A 84 -8.72 4.59 22.19
C PRO A 84 -7.38 5.29 21.92
N GLN A 85 -7.39 6.31 21.06
CA GLN A 85 -6.18 7.04 20.66
C GLN A 85 -6.46 8.53 20.51
N THR A 86 -5.39 9.34 20.62
CA THR A 86 -5.45 10.76 20.23
C THR A 86 -4.76 10.94 18.88
N ILE A 87 -5.53 11.36 17.87
CA ILE A 87 -5.04 11.52 16.50
C ILE A 87 -5.27 12.97 16.08
N ALA A 88 -4.21 13.67 15.69
CA ALA A 88 -4.24 15.10 15.35
C ALA A 88 -4.95 15.96 16.43
N GLY A 89 -4.66 15.71 17.71
CA GLY A 89 -5.24 16.42 18.84
C GLY A 89 -6.68 16.01 19.20
N LYS A 90 -7.33 15.15 18.42
CA LYS A 90 -8.70 14.67 18.68
C LYS A 90 -8.67 13.30 19.36
N LYS A 91 -9.36 13.18 20.49
CA LYS A 91 -9.57 11.89 21.17
C LYS A 91 -10.60 11.07 20.41
N LEU A 92 -10.23 9.85 20.02
CA LEU A 92 -11.05 8.89 19.32
C LEU A 92 -11.19 7.63 20.19
N GLY A 93 -12.40 7.09 20.29
CA GLY A 93 -12.65 5.84 21.00
C GLY A 93 -12.16 4.61 20.23
N ALA A 94 -12.13 3.46 20.89
CA ALA A 94 -11.98 2.18 20.18
C ALA A 94 -13.18 1.92 19.25
N GLY A 95 -12.98 1.03 18.30
CA GLY A 95 -14.00 0.68 17.30
C GLY A 95 -13.96 1.57 16.04
N PRO A 96 -15.07 1.62 15.29
CA PRO A 96 -15.13 2.32 14.02
C PRO A 96 -15.00 3.85 14.18
N GLN A 97 -14.08 4.45 13.43
CA GLN A 97 -13.83 5.88 13.41
C GLN A 97 -13.77 6.36 11.96
N THR A 98 -14.27 7.57 11.68
CA THR A 98 -14.10 8.23 10.38
C THR A 98 -13.07 9.34 10.52
N LEU A 99 -12.04 9.32 9.68
CA LEU A 99 -10.96 10.30 9.65
C LEU A 99 -11.04 11.14 8.38
N ASN A 100 -10.80 12.44 8.50
CA ASN A 100 -10.51 13.32 7.37
C ASN A 100 -9.04 13.21 6.98
N GLY A 101 -8.62 13.92 5.91
CA GLY A 101 -7.27 13.84 5.38
C GLY A 101 -6.17 14.17 6.40
N ALA A 102 -6.33 15.23 7.18
CA ALA A 102 -5.35 15.63 8.19
C ALA A 102 -5.24 14.58 9.32
N GLN A 103 -6.37 14.04 9.77
CA GLN A 103 -6.39 12.98 10.79
C GLN A 103 -5.81 11.67 10.25
N ALA A 104 -6.12 11.33 9.01
CA ALA A 104 -5.58 10.17 8.33
C ALA A 104 -4.06 10.26 8.16
N LEU A 105 -3.55 11.44 7.79
CA LEU A 105 -2.12 11.68 7.68
C LEU A 105 -1.43 11.50 9.04
N ALA A 106 -1.98 12.07 10.11
CA ALA A 106 -1.45 11.90 11.47
C ALA A 106 -1.47 10.42 11.89
N TYR A 107 -2.56 9.70 11.63
CA TYR A 107 -2.71 8.27 11.92
C TYR A 107 -1.68 7.40 11.21
N THR A 108 -1.45 7.63 9.93
CA THR A 108 -0.53 6.81 9.12
C THR A 108 0.95 7.14 9.32
N ARG A 109 1.26 8.28 9.98
CA ARG A 109 2.64 8.70 10.28
C ARG A 109 3.09 8.37 11.71
N GLU A 110 2.14 8.13 12.61
CA GLU A 110 2.45 7.80 14.01
C GLU A 110 3.23 6.48 14.09
N ARG A 111 4.29 6.46 14.87
CA ARG A 111 5.12 5.29 15.15
C ARG A 111 5.64 5.21 16.59
N SER A 112 5.81 6.38 17.23
CA SER A 112 6.50 6.47 18.52
C SER A 112 5.66 5.90 19.67
N SER A 113 4.33 5.91 19.53
CA SER A 113 3.40 5.34 20.52
C SER A 113 2.97 3.91 20.18
N LEU A 114 3.53 3.31 19.13
CA LEU A 114 3.12 1.98 18.66
C LEU A 114 4.07 0.89 19.20
N PRO A 115 3.53 -0.25 19.67
CA PRO A 115 4.33 -1.34 20.25
C PRO A 115 5.41 -1.87 19.29
N ASP A 116 5.06 -2.10 18.03
CA ASP A 116 5.95 -2.65 16.99
C ASP A 116 6.51 -1.57 16.05
N GLY A 117 6.39 -0.28 16.44
CA GLY A 117 7.01 0.85 15.75
C GLY A 117 6.68 0.92 14.26
N ASP A 118 7.67 0.62 13.40
CA ASP A 118 7.52 0.76 11.95
C ASP A 118 6.59 -0.28 11.32
N PHE A 119 6.52 -1.50 11.85
CA PHE A 119 5.60 -2.54 11.37
C PHE A 119 4.14 -2.16 11.62
N ASP A 120 3.83 -1.62 12.79
CA ASP A 120 2.49 -1.11 13.08
C ASP A 120 2.14 0.09 12.19
N ARG A 121 3.12 0.93 11.85
CA ARG A 121 2.92 2.02 10.88
C ARG A 121 2.56 1.49 9.49
N VAL A 122 3.21 0.42 9.01
CA VAL A 122 2.85 -0.24 7.74
C VAL A 122 1.43 -0.77 7.80
N LYS A 123 1.03 -1.42 8.90
CA LYS A 123 -0.36 -1.88 9.11
C LYS A 123 -1.36 -0.74 9.08
N ARG A 124 -1.04 0.43 9.67
CA ARG A 124 -1.88 1.64 9.59
C ARG A 124 -2.01 2.17 8.17
N GLN A 125 -0.93 2.21 7.41
CA GLN A 125 -0.95 2.62 6.01
C GLN A 125 -1.82 1.68 5.17
N GLN A 126 -1.68 0.37 5.34
CA GLN A 126 -2.53 -0.63 4.69
C GLN A 126 -4.00 -0.49 5.11
N SER A 127 -4.26 -0.27 6.41
CA SER A 127 -5.62 -0.05 6.93
C SER A 127 -6.26 1.18 6.30
N TRP A 128 -5.47 2.25 6.09
CA TRP A 128 -5.95 3.43 5.42
C TRP A 128 -6.22 3.19 3.93
N MET A 129 -5.34 2.49 3.21
CA MET A 129 -5.57 2.10 1.82
C MET A 129 -6.84 1.24 1.68
N ARG A 130 -7.05 0.30 2.62
CA ARG A 130 -8.29 -0.48 2.70
C ARG A 130 -9.52 0.41 2.91
N ALA A 131 -9.44 1.42 3.78
CA ALA A 131 -10.51 2.37 4.02
C ALA A 131 -10.87 3.17 2.77
N ILE A 132 -9.88 3.66 2.03
CA ILE A 132 -10.07 4.35 0.74
C ILE A 132 -10.69 3.41 -0.29
N ALA A 133 -10.14 2.22 -0.48
CA ALA A 133 -10.67 1.24 -1.42
C ALA A 133 -12.12 0.85 -1.09
N SER A 134 -12.41 0.58 0.18
CA SER A 134 -13.77 0.28 0.65
C SER A 134 -14.74 1.44 0.38
N LYS A 135 -14.31 2.68 0.62
CA LYS A 135 -15.11 3.87 0.35
C LYS A 135 -15.36 4.06 -1.14
N ALA A 136 -14.34 3.87 -1.97
CA ALA A 136 -14.47 3.97 -3.42
C ALA A 136 -15.44 2.91 -3.98
N LEU A 137 -15.33 1.67 -3.50
CA LEU A 137 -16.18 0.55 -3.93
C LEU A 137 -17.63 0.69 -3.43
N SER A 138 -17.82 1.00 -2.13
CA SER A 138 -19.15 1.05 -1.50
C SER A 138 -19.80 2.43 -1.52
N GLY A 139 -19.02 3.50 -1.64
CA GLY A 139 -19.47 4.88 -1.53
C GLY A 139 -20.06 5.48 -2.81
N GLY A 140 -20.25 4.68 -3.86
CA GLY A 140 -20.79 5.16 -5.13
C GLY A 140 -19.78 5.88 -6.02
N THR A 141 -18.50 6.03 -5.60
CA THR A 141 -17.47 6.70 -6.40
C THR A 141 -17.26 5.99 -7.74
N LEU A 142 -17.15 4.66 -7.73
CA LEU A 142 -16.95 3.88 -8.96
C LEU A 142 -18.25 3.69 -9.78
N SER A 143 -19.40 3.81 -9.17
CA SER A 143 -20.69 3.69 -9.86
C SER A 143 -21.22 5.02 -10.40
N SER A 144 -20.68 6.16 -9.97
CA SER A 144 -21.01 7.49 -10.46
C SER A 144 -19.92 7.99 -11.41
N PRO A 145 -20.20 8.16 -12.72
CA PRO A 145 -19.21 8.69 -13.67
C PRO A 145 -18.63 10.04 -13.26
N THR A 146 -19.46 10.91 -12.69
CA THR A 146 -19.05 12.25 -12.23
C THR A 146 -18.12 12.15 -11.01
N ALA A 147 -18.46 11.31 -10.01
CA ALA A 147 -17.64 11.14 -8.82
C ALA A 147 -16.31 10.46 -9.17
N LEU A 148 -16.31 9.45 -10.04
CA LEU A 148 -15.09 8.81 -10.53
C LEU A 148 -14.20 9.80 -11.26
N TYR A 149 -14.76 10.59 -12.18
CA TYR A 149 -13.98 11.60 -12.89
C TYR A 149 -13.37 12.65 -11.94
N SER A 150 -14.13 13.16 -10.96
CA SER A 150 -13.65 14.11 -9.97
C SER A 150 -12.48 13.52 -9.16
N PHE A 151 -12.64 12.30 -8.68
CA PHE A 151 -11.58 11.57 -7.95
C PHE A 151 -10.31 11.40 -8.81
N LEU A 152 -10.46 10.91 -10.04
CA LEU A 152 -9.31 10.70 -10.94
C LEU A 152 -8.65 12.03 -11.33
N LYS A 153 -9.42 13.09 -11.51
CA LYS A 153 -8.89 14.43 -11.76
C LYS A 153 -8.09 14.97 -10.56
N THR A 154 -8.57 14.75 -9.35
CA THR A 154 -7.82 15.10 -8.13
C THR A 154 -6.55 14.26 -8.05
N ALA A 155 -6.64 12.95 -8.27
CA ALA A 155 -5.49 12.05 -8.28
C ALA A 155 -4.43 12.51 -9.29
N SER A 156 -4.81 12.77 -10.55
CA SER A 156 -3.87 13.16 -11.61
C SER A 156 -3.20 14.53 -11.40
N ARG A 157 -3.73 15.37 -10.51
CA ARG A 157 -3.15 16.66 -10.17
C ARG A 157 -2.21 16.63 -8.96
N THR A 158 -2.40 15.65 -8.10
CA THR A 158 -1.74 15.61 -6.80
C THR A 158 -0.78 14.42 -6.67
N VAL A 159 -0.99 13.34 -7.45
CA VAL A 159 -0.16 12.14 -7.47
C VAL A 159 0.68 12.15 -8.74
N ALA A 160 2.00 11.99 -8.62
CA ALA A 160 2.85 11.79 -9.78
C ALA A 160 2.71 10.34 -10.27
N VAL A 161 2.45 10.19 -11.57
CA VAL A 161 2.31 8.89 -12.24
C VAL A 161 3.20 8.86 -13.48
N ASP A 162 3.42 7.69 -14.05
CA ASP A 162 4.10 7.59 -15.35
C ASP A 162 3.25 8.19 -16.49
N GLU A 163 3.91 8.58 -17.58
CA GLU A 163 3.27 9.24 -18.73
C GLU A 163 2.23 8.35 -19.41
N SER A 164 2.41 7.04 -19.35
CA SER A 164 1.50 6.08 -19.97
C SER A 164 0.24 5.86 -19.13
N PHE A 165 0.26 6.15 -17.81
CA PHE A 165 -0.89 5.95 -16.92
C PHE A 165 -1.91 7.09 -17.03
N THR A 166 -2.57 7.17 -18.16
CA THR A 166 -3.54 8.21 -18.47
C THR A 166 -4.82 8.10 -17.65
N ILE A 167 -5.59 9.21 -17.55
CA ILE A 167 -6.92 9.20 -16.87
C ILE A 167 -7.85 8.14 -17.47
N ASN A 168 -7.80 7.91 -18.79
CA ASN A 168 -8.62 6.89 -19.45
C ASN A 168 -8.24 5.47 -19.01
N GLN A 169 -6.95 5.19 -18.85
CA GLN A 169 -6.47 3.91 -18.33
C GLN A 169 -6.87 3.73 -16.87
N MET A 170 -6.68 4.75 -16.03
CA MET A 170 -7.13 4.75 -14.63
C MET A 170 -8.64 4.47 -14.53
N GLN A 171 -9.44 5.14 -15.38
CA GLN A 171 -10.88 4.93 -15.45
C GLN A 171 -11.23 3.51 -15.90
N SER A 172 -10.57 2.97 -16.90
CA SER A 172 -10.77 1.60 -17.37
C SER A 172 -10.47 0.57 -16.28
N LEU A 173 -9.35 0.74 -15.58
CA LEU A 173 -8.99 -0.13 -14.45
C LEU A 173 -10.03 -0.03 -13.32
N ALA A 174 -10.41 1.18 -12.91
CA ALA A 174 -11.40 1.41 -11.87
C ALA A 174 -12.76 0.78 -12.21
N LEU A 175 -13.23 0.95 -13.44
CA LEU A 175 -14.47 0.34 -13.91
C LEU A 175 -14.36 -1.18 -13.99
N GLY A 176 -13.19 -1.72 -14.32
CA GLY A 176 -12.94 -3.16 -14.36
C GLY A 176 -13.08 -3.84 -13.00
N VAL A 177 -12.84 -3.13 -11.92
CA VAL A 177 -12.90 -3.65 -10.54
C VAL A 177 -14.12 -3.17 -9.75
N ARG A 178 -15.07 -2.45 -10.38
CA ARG A 178 -16.24 -1.86 -9.70
C ARG A 178 -17.17 -2.85 -9.01
N HIS A 179 -17.10 -4.13 -9.38
CA HIS A 179 -17.91 -5.21 -8.82
C HIS A 179 -17.29 -5.85 -7.59
N LEU A 180 -16.03 -5.51 -7.27
CA LEU A 180 -15.34 -6.05 -6.11
C LEU A 180 -15.90 -5.48 -4.80
N HIS A 181 -15.73 -6.24 -3.75
CA HIS A 181 -16.00 -5.84 -2.38
C HIS A 181 -14.68 -5.70 -1.61
N SER A 182 -14.70 -5.06 -0.45
CA SER A 182 -13.49 -4.87 0.36
C SER A 182 -12.80 -6.19 0.76
N ASN A 183 -13.52 -7.30 0.81
CA ASN A 183 -12.98 -8.63 1.11
C ASN A 183 -12.20 -9.26 -0.07
N ASP A 184 -12.42 -8.76 -1.29
CA ASP A 184 -11.73 -9.21 -2.50
C ASP A 184 -10.36 -8.52 -2.64
N ILE A 185 -10.06 -7.54 -1.77
CA ILE A 185 -8.77 -6.86 -1.69
C ILE A 185 -7.96 -7.46 -0.54
N LYS A 186 -6.82 -8.07 -0.87
CA LYS A 186 -5.91 -8.68 0.09
C LYS A 186 -4.73 -7.74 0.34
N PHE A 187 -4.58 -7.29 1.58
CA PHE A 187 -3.44 -6.50 2.01
C PHE A 187 -2.48 -7.39 2.80
N MET A 188 -1.20 -7.32 2.45
CA MET A 188 -0.14 -8.10 3.09
C MET A 188 1.16 -7.31 3.15
N THR A 189 2.05 -7.72 4.02
CA THR A 189 3.44 -7.25 4.04
C THR A 189 4.33 -8.40 3.62
N VAL A 190 5.37 -8.11 2.83
CA VAL A 190 6.39 -9.08 2.47
C VAL A 190 6.95 -9.71 3.76
N PRO A 191 7.10 -11.04 3.83
CA PRO A 191 7.72 -11.72 4.97
C PRO A 191 9.07 -11.12 5.33
N THR A 192 9.38 -11.05 6.62
CA THR A 192 10.64 -10.49 7.10
C THR A 192 11.33 -11.44 8.07
N ALA A 193 12.64 -11.56 7.97
CA ALA A 193 13.50 -12.26 8.93
C ALA A 193 13.85 -11.37 10.15
N GLY A 194 13.13 -10.26 10.33
CA GLY A 194 13.30 -9.33 11.44
C GLY A 194 14.16 -8.11 11.12
N THR A 195 14.51 -7.37 12.15
CA THR A 195 15.37 -6.18 12.05
C THR A 195 16.84 -6.52 12.27
N GLY A 196 17.72 -5.60 11.87
CA GLY A 196 19.17 -5.76 12.05
C GLY A 196 19.90 -4.44 11.92
N THR A 197 21.23 -4.54 11.89
CA THR A 197 22.13 -3.41 11.63
C THR A 197 22.99 -3.77 10.44
N SER A 198 23.12 -2.85 9.49
CA SER A 198 24.02 -2.97 8.35
C SER A 198 25.49 -2.78 8.76
N GLY A 199 26.43 -3.10 7.88
CA GLY A 199 27.85 -2.93 8.15
C GLY A 199 28.29 -1.49 8.42
N ASP A 200 27.53 -0.51 7.93
CA ASP A 200 27.72 0.93 8.16
C ASP A 200 26.88 1.49 9.32
N GLY A 201 26.25 0.62 10.14
CA GLY A 201 25.54 0.99 11.36
C GLY A 201 24.10 1.45 11.19
N GLN A 202 23.48 1.28 10.01
CA GLN A 202 22.09 1.64 9.81
C GLN A 202 21.13 0.56 10.35
N SER A 203 20.02 0.97 10.99
CA SER A 203 18.93 0.04 11.32
C SER A 203 18.22 -0.40 10.02
N ILE A 204 18.09 -1.70 9.80
CA ILE A 204 17.56 -2.30 8.58
C ILE A 204 16.48 -3.33 8.87
N VAL A 205 15.67 -3.66 7.88
CA VAL A 205 14.77 -4.81 7.84
C VAL A 205 15.37 -5.86 6.91
N ARG A 206 15.47 -7.09 7.38
CA ARG A 206 15.90 -8.23 6.57
C ARG A 206 14.66 -8.92 6.01
N LEU A 207 14.61 -9.11 4.71
CA LEU A 207 13.58 -9.91 4.07
C LEU A 207 13.86 -11.39 4.29
N ASP A 208 12.80 -12.19 4.33
CA ASP A 208 12.91 -13.66 4.42
C ASP A 208 12.86 -14.24 3.00
N SER A 209 14.03 -14.41 2.38
CA SER A 209 14.14 -14.83 0.99
C SER A 209 13.47 -16.17 0.70
N ASP A 210 13.40 -17.08 1.67
CA ASP A 210 12.79 -18.40 1.49
C ASP A 210 11.27 -18.31 1.50
N ALA A 211 10.71 -17.44 2.34
CA ALA A 211 9.27 -17.17 2.39
C ALA A 211 8.82 -16.19 1.27
N ASP A 212 9.69 -15.27 0.85
CA ASP A 212 9.39 -14.27 -0.18
C ASP A 212 9.32 -14.85 -1.57
N ALA A 213 10.25 -15.74 -1.95
CA ALA A 213 10.37 -16.25 -3.30
C ALA A 213 9.07 -16.88 -3.84
N PRO A 214 8.36 -17.76 -3.10
CA PRO A 214 7.09 -18.30 -3.58
C PRO A 214 5.97 -17.25 -3.67
N LEU A 215 5.96 -16.25 -2.77
CA LEU A 215 5.02 -15.14 -2.82
C LEU A 215 5.26 -14.27 -4.05
N PHE A 216 6.51 -13.87 -4.31
CA PHE A 216 6.86 -13.06 -5.48
C PHE A 216 6.52 -13.79 -6.79
N LYS A 217 6.81 -15.10 -6.85
CA LYS A 217 6.42 -15.94 -7.98
C LYS A 217 4.90 -15.96 -8.17
N ALA A 218 4.13 -16.06 -7.10
CA ALA A 218 2.67 -16.03 -7.16
C ALA A 218 2.15 -14.69 -7.71
N PHE A 219 2.76 -13.56 -7.34
CA PHE A 219 2.46 -12.26 -7.93
C PHE A 219 2.85 -12.22 -9.42
N ALA A 220 4.07 -12.61 -9.78
CA ALA A 220 4.54 -12.59 -11.17
C ALA A 220 3.69 -13.45 -12.11
N GLU A 221 3.13 -14.55 -11.61
CA GLU A 221 2.30 -15.50 -12.39
C GLU A 221 0.79 -15.27 -12.23
N ASP A 222 0.36 -14.17 -11.63
CA ASP A 222 -1.05 -13.83 -11.35
C ASP A 222 -1.81 -14.95 -10.59
N ARG A 223 -1.16 -15.56 -9.60
CA ARG A 223 -1.69 -16.71 -8.82
C ARG A 223 -1.75 -16.44 -7.31
N VAL A 224 -1.76 -15.17 -6.89
CA VAL A 224 -1.77 -14.81 -5.46
C VAL A 224 -2.97 -15.42 -4.74
N GLY A 225 -4.15 -15.42 -5.36
CA GLY A 225 -5.37 -15.99 -4.76
C GLY A 225 -5.24 -17.50 -4.45
N SER A 226 -4.75 -18.29 -5.40
CA SER A 226 -4.51 -19.74 -5.21
C SER A 226 -3.36 -19.98 -4.22
N TYR A 227 -2.27 -19.22 -4.32
CA TYR A 227 -1.15 -19.33 -3.37
C TYR A 227 -1.60 -19.15 -1.91
N LEU A 228 -2.39 -18.11 -1.62
CA LEU A 228 -2.89 -17.86 -0.27
C LEU A 228 -3.87 -18.94 0.22
N ALA A 229 -4.63 -19.55 -0.69
CA ALA A 229 -5.55 -20.62 -0.36
C ALA A 229 -4.82 -21.95 -0.09
N GLU A 230 -3.75 -22.22 -0.84
CA GLU A 230 -2.93 -23.45 -0.71
C GLU A 230 -1.97 -23.38 0.49
N HIS A 231 -1.56 -22.15 0.89
CA HIS A 231 -0.60 -21.92 1.97
C HIS A 231 -1.17 -20.96 3.04
N PRO A 232 -2.22 -21.40 3.78
CA PRO A 232 -2.82 -20.56 4.82
C PRO A 232 -1.80 -20.25 5.92
N GLY A 233 -1.63 -18.95 6.21
CA GLY A 233 -0.67 -18.48 7.21
C GLY A 233 0.76 -18.25 6.71
N ALA A 234 1.08 -18.53 5.45
CA ALA A 234 2.41 -18.24 4.87
C ALA A 234 2.70 -16.73 4.83
N VAL A 235 1.67 -15.90 4.78
CA VAL A 235 1.79 -14.45 4.77
C VAL A 235 0.82 -13.85 5.79
N GLU A 236 1.28 -12.87 6.55
CA GLU A 236 0.42 -12.10 7.46
C GLU A 236 -0.49 -11.17 6.63
N LEU A 237 -1.78 -11.44 6.64
CA LEU A 237 -2.78 -10.56 6.07
C LEU A 237 -3.16 -9.46 7.06
N LEU A 238 -3.46 -8.26 6.55
CA LEU A 238 -3.86 -7.13 7.35
C LEU A 238 -5.09 -7.48 8.22
N PRO A 239 -5.01 -7.36 9.55
CA PRO A 239 -6.13 -7.66 10.44
C PRO A 239 -7.28 -6.65 10.26
N VAL A 240 -8.48 -7.02 10.71
CA VAL A 240 -9.68 -6.16 10.64
C VAL A 240 -9.51 -4.90 11.48
N THR A 241 -8.88 -5.04 12.65
CA THR A 241 -8.56 -3.92 13.58
C THR A 241 -7.06 -3.70 13.62
N VAL A 242 -6.65 -2.45 13.60
CA VAL A 242 -5.25 -2.02 13.65
C VAL A 242 -5.06 -1.03 14.79
N ASN A 243 -3.90 -1.10 15.49
CA ASN A 243 -3.54 -0.16 16.57
C ASN A 243 -3.31 1.27 16.07
#